data_e0cdaf42cc16555a1c875a57def5c56c
#
_entry.id   e0cdaf42cc16555a1c875a57def5c56c
#
_cell.length_a   1.000
_cell.length_b   1.000
_cell.length_c   1.000
_cell.angle_alpha   90.00
_cell.angle_beta   90.00
_cell.angle_gamma   90.00
#
_symmetry.space_group_name_H-M   'P 1'
#
loop_
_entity.id
_entity.type
_entity.pdbx_description
1 polymer ?
#
loop_
_entity_poly.entity_id
_entity_poly.type
_entity_poly.pdbx_seq_one_letter_code
_entity_poly.pdbx_strand_id
1 'polypeptide(L)'
;HEPWFVPAEYFEPFPLEKIQIPPGYRINDLEDLPPQGKRRGPNRYFEHIQEQGQWKRAIQAYPASVHYADAMLGRVLDALEASPNRDQTIVVLWSDHGWHLGDKEHWQKYTPWRACTRVPLMISVPSGAPGLTSGTRPESCSKPVSLLSLFPTLLQLSGLPSRKEHDGPSLIPLLKNPDADWPHAAVTYLADPGSYSVSGEEMRLIHYSNGEEELYDIRADPYEWDNLATDIRFEAQRDMLRRFAPSEFAEKPEATLESLTLLDWHPAKDVE
;
A
#
# COMPACT_ATOMS: atom_id res chain seq x y z
N HIS A 1 -6.47 -12.40 0.50
CA HIS A 1 -7.57 -11.72 -0.22
C HIS A 1 -8.92 -12.19 0.29
N GLU A 2 -9.93 -11.33 0.32
CA GLU A 2 -11.31 -11.76 0.61
C GLU A 2 -11.83 -12.77 -0.44
N PRO A 3 -12.68 -13.71 -0.03
CA PRO A 3 -13.06 -14.02 1.36
C PRO A 3 -11.89 -14.68 2.12
N TRP A 4 -11.70 -14.31 3.39
CA TRP A 4 -10.58 -14.78 4.22
C TRP A 4 -10.83 -16.19 4.77
N PHE A 5 -10.74 -17.18 3.90
CA PHE A 5 -10.86 -18.58 4.25
C PHE A 5 -9.49 -19.15 4.61
N VAL A 6 -9.23 -19.23 5.90
CA VAL A 6 -8.02 -19.87 6.42
C VAL A 6 -8.39 -20.94 7.45
N PRO A 7 -7.54 -21.95 7.70
CA PRO A 7 -7.80 -22.99 8.68
C PRO A 7 -8.09 -22.43 10.08
N ALA A 8 -8.96 -23.08 10.84
CA ALA A 8 -9.46 -22.61 12.12
C ALA A 8 -8.36 -22.35 13.13
N GLU A 9 -7.27 -23.11 13.11
CA GLU A 9 -6.11 -22.97 13.96
C GLU A 9 -5.46 -21.60 13.90
N TYR A 10 -5.56 -20.90 12.75
CA TYR A 10 -4.99 -19.56 12.59
C TYR A 10 -5.83 -18.46 13.25
N PHE A 11 -7.05 -18.79 13.70
CA PHE A 11 -7.90 -17.89 14.50
C PHE A 11 -7.63 -18.00 16.01
N GLU A 12 -7.05 -19.10 16.49
CA GLU A 12 -6.85 -19.35 17.91
C GLU A 12 -6.06 -18.26 18.66
N PRO A 13 -4.99 -17.64 18.06
CA PRO A 13 -4.27 -16.56 18.72
C PRO A 13 -5.08 -15.26 18.85
N PHE A 14 -6.21 -15.15 18.15
CA PHE A 14 -7.04 -13.94 18.06
C PHE A 14 -8.46 -14.19 18.60
N PRO A 15 -8.64 -14.54 19.89
CA PRO A 15 -9.98 -14.81 20.43
C PRO A 15 -10.86 -13.56 20.32
N LEU A 16 -12.13 -13.74 19.91
CA LEU A 16 -13.05 -12.66 19.54
C LEU A 16 -13.25 -11.61 20.66
N GLU A 17 -13.22 -12.04 21.90
CA GLU A 17 -13.37 -11.18 23.08
C GLU A 17 -12.18 -10.21 23.28
N LYS A 18 -11.03 -10.51 22.68
CA LYS A 18 -9.84 -9.64 22.71
C LYS A 18 -9.72 -8.73 21.50
N ILE A 19 -10.54 -8.94 20.48
CA ILE A 19 -10.54 -8.10 19.29
C ILE A 19 -11.01 -6.70 19.64
N GLN A 20 -10.18 -5.72 19.30
CA GLN A 20 -10.45 -4.30 19.46
C GLN A 20 -10.75 -3.66 18.11
N ILE A 21 -11.52 -2.58 18.13
CA ILE A 21 -11.69 -1.72 16.96
C ILE A 21 -10.32 -1.09 16.62
N PRO A 22 -9.97 -0.96 15.34
CA PRO A 22 -8.69 -0.37 14.94
C PRO A 22 -8.50 1.03 15.54
N PRO A 23 -7.28 1.36 16.01
CA PRO A 23 -7.01 2.67 16.62
C PRO A 23 -7.17 3.83 15.65
N GLY A 24 -7.15 3.58 14.35
CA GLY A 24 -7.39 4.58 13.30
C GLY A 24 -8.87 4.91 13.07
N TYR A 25 -9.81 4.17 13.68
CA TYR A 25 -11.22 4.50 13.59
C TYR A 25 -11.58 5.68 14.52
N ARG A 26 -12.23 6.69 13.95
CA ARG A 26 -12.79 7.84 14.65
C ARG A 26 -14.24 8.07 14.16
N ILE A 27 -15.16 8.30 15.07
CA ILE A 27 -16.53 8.68 14.71
C ILE A 27 -16.48 10.06 14.03
N ASN A 28 -17.27 10.23 12.97
CA ASN A 28 -17.35 11.46 12.17
C ASN A 28 -16.02 11.85 11.49
N ASP A 29 -15.16 10.91 11.23
CA ASP A 29 -13.84 11.13 10.59
C ASP A 29 -13.92 11.68 9.16
N LEU A 30 -15.10 11.67 8.56
CA LEU A 30 -15.35 12.19 7.22
C LEU A 30 -15.81 13.66 7.22
N GLU A 31 -16.06 14.29 8.37
CA GLU A 31 -16.71 15.61 8.42
C GLU A 31 -15.86 16.73 7.81
N ASP A 32 -14.55 16.71 7.99
CA ASP A 32 -13.59 17.70 7.49
C ASP A 32 -13.06 17.42 6.07
N LEU A 33 -13.53 16.31 5.47
CA LEU A 33 -13.12 15.96 4.10
C LEU A 33 -13.87 16.79 3.06
N PRO A 34 -13.23 17.04 1.90
CA PRO A 34 -13.92 17.63 0.77
C PRO A 34 -14.97 16.65 0.20
N PRO A 35 -15.93 17.12 -0.60
CA PRO A 35 -16.98 16.28 -1.19
C PRO A 35 -16.47 15.02 -1.90
N GLN A 36 -15.34 15.07 -2.59
CA GLN A 36 -14.78 13.88 -3.25
C GLN A 36 -14.23 12.87 -2.24
N GLY A 37 -13.63 13.32 -1.15
CA GLY A 37 -13.21 12.46 -0.05
C GLY A 37 -14.41 11.78 0.60
N LYS A 38 -15.46 12.54 0.93
CA LYS A 38 -16.71 12.04 1.55
C LYS A 38 -17.41 10.95 0.74
N ARG A 39 -17.26 10.93 -0.59
CA ARG A 39 -17.86 9.87 -1.44
C ARG A 39 -17.25 8.49 -1.24
N ARG A 40 -16.11 8.40 -0.57
CA ARG A 40 -15.38 7.15 -0.36
C ARG A 40 -15.78 6.43 0.93
N GLY A 41 -16.51 7.09 1.82
CA GLY A 41 -17.06 6.53 3.05
C GLY A 41 -18.33 7.28 3.51
N PRO A 42 -19.18 6.61 4.34
CA PRO A 42 -19.11 5.19 4.60
C PRO A 42 -19.34 4.36 3.32
N ASN A 43 -18.57 3.28 3.16
CA ASN A 43 -18.81 2.41 2.01
C ASN A 43 -19.78 1.28 2.38
N ARG A 44 -20.48 0.73 1.37
CA ARG A 44 -21.53 -0.29 1.54
C ARG A 44 -21.07 -1.54 2.31
N TYR A 45 -19.79 -1.88 2.28
CA TYR A 45 -19.25 -3.04 2.97
C TYR A 45 -19.11 -2.76 4.47
N PHE A 46 -18.64 -1.57 4.83
CA PHE A 46 -18.54 -1.14 6.21
C PHE A 46 -19.93 -1.01 6.86
N GLU A 47 -20.87 -0.36 6.16
CA GLU A 47 -22.27 -0.26 6.60
C GLU A 47 -22.87 -1.64 6.84
N HIS A 48 -22.75 -2.56 5.87
CA HIS A 48 -23.27 -3.92 6.01
C HIS A 48 -22.65 -4.68 7.19
N ILE A 49 -21.33 -4.61 7.38
CA ILE A 49 -20.64 -5.27 8.50
C ILE A 49 -21.14 -4.73 9.84
N GLN A 50 -21.39 -3.42 9.94
CA GLN A 50 -21.94 -2.79 11.14
C GLN A 50 -23.40 -3.20 11.39
N GLU A 51 -24.25 -3.13 10.39
CA GLU A 51 -25.68 -3.53 10.46
C GLU A 51 -25.84 -4.98 10.92
N GLN A 52 -24.95 -5.86 10.47
CA GLN A 52 -24.95 -7.27 10.87
C GLN A 52 -24.29 -7.53 12.23
N GLY A 53 -23.74 -6.50 12.90
CA GLY A 53 -23.01 -6.66 14.16
C GLY A 53 -21.75 -7.54 14.04
N GLN A 54 -21.17 -7.66 12.85
CA GLN A 54 -20.07 -8.58 12.55
C GLN A 54 -18.69 -7.91 12.55
N TRP A 55 -18.58 -6.63 12.90
CA TRP A 55 -17.35 -5.87 12.74
C TRP A 55 -16.14 -6.52 13.43
N LYS A 56 -16.24 -6.91 14.71
CA LYS A 56 -15.15 -7.60 15.40
C LYS A 56 -14.78 -8.95 14.77
N ARG A 57 -15.75 -9.70 14.24
CA ARG A 57 -15.49 -10.95 13.53
C ARG A 57 -14.76 -10.71 12.20
N ALA A 58 -15.17 -9.67 11.48
CA ALA A 58 -14.50 -9.27 10.26
C ALA A 58 -13.04 -8.82 10.54
N ILE A 59 -12.82 -8.03 11.62
CA ILE A 59 -11.46 -7.68 12.06
C ILE A 59 -10.67 -8.93 12.44
N GLN A 60 -11.24 -9.87 13.20
CA GLN A 60 -10.58 -11.11 13.60
C GLN A 60 -10.06 -11.92 12.41
N ALA A 61 -10.80 -11.98 11.33
CA ALA A 61 -10.42 -12.73 10.14
C ALA A 61 -9.19 -12.16 9.44
N TYR A 62 -8.94 -10.85 9.57
CA TYR A 62 -7.76 -10.21 8.97
C TYR A 62 -6.44 -10.70 9.60
N PRO A 63 -6.18 -10.55 10.92
CA PRO A 63 -4.96 -11.07 11.53
C PRO A 63 -4.84 -12.59 11.44
N ALA A 64 -5.95 -13.34 11.42
CA ALA A 64 -5.91 -14.78 11.17
C ALA A 64 -5.36 -15.08 9.77
N SER A 65 -5.76 -14.30 8.75
CA SER A 65 -5.25 -14.43 7.39
C SER A 65 -3.77 -13.99 7.29
N VAL A 66 -3.37 -12.95 8.01
CA VAL A 66 -1.96 -12.53 8.11
C VAL A 66 -1.12 -13.63 8.75
N HIS A 67 -1.58 -14.23 9.85
CA HIS A 67 -0.91 -15.34 10.53
C HIS A 67 -0.74 -16.56 9.61
N TYR A 68 -1.77 -16.89 8.84
CA TYR A 68 -1.67 -17.95 7.83
C TYR A 68 -0.63 -17.61 6.75
N ALA A 69 -0.68 -16.39 6.20
CA ALA A 69 0.26 -15.93 5.18
C ALA A 69 1.71 -15.95 5.70
N ASP A 70 1.93 -15.52 6.95
CA ASP A 70 3.24 -15.56 7.62
C ASP A 70 3.76 -17.00 7.76
N ALA A 71 2.90 -17.93 8.21
CA ALA A 71 3.25 -19.35 8.29
C ALA A 71 3.62 -19.96 6.93
N MET A 72 2.92 -19.56 5.85
CA MET A 72 3.25 -20.02 4.49
C MET A 72 4.55 -19.38 3.98
N LEU A 73 4.79 -18.12 4.29
CA LEU A 73 6.07 -17.45 4.00
C LEU A 73 7.21 -18.16 4.72
N GLY A 74 7.05 -18.51 6.01
CA GLY A 74 8.04 -19.26 6.77
C GLY A 74 8.46 -20.55 6.06
N ARG A 75 7.50 -21.34 5.55
CA ARG A 75 7.81 -22.56 4.79
C ARG A 75 8.63 -22.31 3.52
N VAL A 76 8.37 -21.19 2.83
CA VAL A 76 9.14 -20.80 1.62
C VAL A 76 10.57 -20.42 2.03
N LEU A 77 10.72 -19.64 3.10
CA LEU A 77 12.03 -19.22 3.59
C LEU A 77 12.84 -20.39 4.14
N ASP A 78 12.23 -21.33 4.84
CA ASP A 78 12.88 -22.58 5.31
C ASP A 78 13.41 -23.41 4.12
N ALA A 79 12.61 -23.52 3.07
CA ALA A 79 13.02 -24.21 1.84
C ALA A 79 14.18 -23.50 1.13
N LEU A 80 14.18 -22.16 1.12
CA LEU A 80 15.28 -21.37 0.57
C LEU A 80 16.55 -21.57 1.42
N GLU A 81 16.43 -21.53 2.75
CA GLU A 81 17.57 -21.71 3.68
C GLU A 81 18.21 -23.09 3.51
N ALA A 82 17.43 -24.14 3.24
CA ALA A 82 17.90 -25.47 2.93
C ALA A 82 18.44 -25.64 1.49
N SER A 83 18.27 -24.65 0.65
CA SER A 83 18.63 -24.68 -0.78
C SER A 83 20.10 -24.31 -1.01
N PRO A 84 20.77 -24.89 -2.02
CA PRO A 84 22.10 -24.42 -2.45
C PRO A 84 22.10 -22.99 -3.00
N ASN A 85 20.91 -22.40 -3.27
CA ASN A 85 20.77 -21.06 -3.84
C ASN A 85 20.57 -19.97 -2.77
N ARG A 86 20.54 -20.32 -1.47
CA ARG A 86 20.24 -19.35 -0.38
C ARG A 86 21.10 -18.10 -0.44
N ASP A 87 22.40 -18.27 -0.68
CA ASP A 87 23.39 -17.18 -0.70
C ASP A 87 23.43 -16.43 -2.05
N GLN A 88 22.57 -16.80 -3.00
CA GLN A 88 22.48 -16.21 -4.34
C GLN A 88 21.05 -15.70 -4.65
N THR A 89 20.17 -15.71 -3.68
CA THR A 89 18.77 -15.31 -3.87
C THR A 89 18.48 -13.97 -3.22
N ILE A 90 17.97 -13.02 -4.00
CA ILE A 90 17.39 -11.77 -3.50
C ILE A 90 15.96 -12.09 -3.06
N VAL A 91 15.61 -11.71 -1.82
CA VAL A 91 14.25 -11.87 -1.29
C VAL A 91 13.58 -10.50 -1.22
N VAL A 92 12.41 -10.37 -1.82
CA VAL A 92 11.57 -9.17 -1.73
C VAL A 92 10.20 -9.56 -1.21
N LEU A 93 9.82 -9.02 -0.06
CA LEU A 93 8.48 -9.15 0.51
C LEU A 93 7.78 -7.79 0.44
N TRP A 94 6.61 -7.75 -0.17
CA TRP A 94 5.81 -6.54 -0.32
C TRP A 94 4.32 -6.88 -0.45
N SER A 95 3.47 -5.88 -0.29
CA SER A 95 2.05 -5.97 -0.63
C SER A 95 1.71 -4.94 -1.71
N ASP A 96 0.77 -5.27 -2.59
CA ASP A 96 0.29 -4.38 -3.66
C ASP A 96 -0.55 -3.22 -3.11
N HIS A 97 -1.28 -3.42 -2.02
CA HIS A 97 -2.09 -2.42 -1.31
C HIS A 97 -2.25 -2.78 0.17
N GLY A 98 -2.65 -1.80 0.96
CA GLY A 98 -3.11 -1.98 2.32
C GLY A 98 -4.62 -2.30 2.39
N TRP A 99 -5.23 -2.09 3.57
CA TRP A 99 -6.61 -2.46 3.82
C TRP A 99 -7.23 -1.62 4.92
N HIS A 100 -8.46 -1.16 4.72
CA HIS A 100 -9.28 -0.53 5.74
C HIS A 100 -10.06 -1.56 6.54
N LEU A 101 -10.05 -1.43 7.85
CA LEU A 101 -10.83 -2.25 8.78
C LEU A 101 -11.89 -1.42 9.54
N GLY A 102 -12.27 -0.29 8.98
CA GLY A 102 -13.20 0.69 9.52
C GLY A 102 -12.66 2.12 9.56
N ASP A 103 -11.35 2.31 9.42
CA ASP A 103 -10.76 3.64 9.30
C ASP A 103 -11.42 4.40 8.15
N LYS A 104 -11.72 5.69 8.34
CA LYS A 104 -12.47 6.51 7.35
C LYS A 104 -13.83 5.91 6.98
N GLU A 105 -14.49 5.20 7.91
CA GLU A 105 -15.76 4.53 7.67
C GLU A 105 -15.73 3.67 6.40
N HIS A 106 -14.56 3.08 6.10
CA HIS A 106 -14.30 2.29 4.91
C HIS A 106 -13.92 0.85 5.27
N TRP A 107 -14.32 -0.07 4.42
CA TRP A 107 -13.88 -1.46 4.43
C TRP A 107 -13.30 -1.80 3.07
N GLN A 108 -12.20 -2.54 3.04
CA GLN A 108 -11.44 -2.90 1.84
C GLN A 108 -10.41 -1.83 1.41
N LYS A 109 -10.20 -1.71 0.12
CA LYS A 109 -9.17 -0.94 -0.59
C LYS A 109 -9.79 0.11 -1.53
N TYR A 110 -9.02 0.61 -2.46
CA TYR A 110 -9.42 1.61 -3.48
C TYR A 110 -9.62 3.03 -2.92
N THR A 111 -8.87 3.37 -1.88
CA THR A 111 -8.84 4.72 -1.31
C THR A 111 -7.45 5.32 -1.42
N PRO A 112 -7.33 6.66 -1.40
CA PRO A 112 -6.04 7.34 -1.39
C PRO A 112 -5.36 7.33 -0.02
N TRP A 113 -6.07 7.00 1.06
CA TRP A 113 -5.58 7.12 2.43
C TRP A 113 -4.49 6.11 2.76
N ARG A 114 -3.70 6.46 3.77
CA ARG A 114 -2.52 5.74 4.20
C ARG A 114 -2.80 4.29 4.58
N ALA A 115 -3.95 3.99 5.16
CA ALA A 115 -4.38 2.62 5.46
C ALA A 115 -4.36 1.72 4.22
N CYS A 116 -4.65 2.26 3.03
CA CYS A 116 -4.64 1.54 1.76
C CYS A 116 -3.28 1.64 1.02
N THR A 117 -2.55 2.75 1.16
CA THR A 117 -1.35 3.03 0.36
C THR A 117 -0.03 2.73 1.06
N ARG A 118 -0.02 2.60 2.40
CA ARG A 118 1.16 2.20 3.15
C ARG A 118 1.20 0.68 3.29
N VAL A 119 2.18 0.06 2.66
CA VAL A 119 2.34 -1.40 2.59
C VAL A 119 3.68 -1.84 3.18
N PRO A 120 3.82 -3.09 3.63
CA PRO A 120 5.12 -3.64 3.96
C PRO A 120 5.99 -3.68 2.69
N LEU A 121 7.28 -3.36 2.85
CA LEU A 121 8.31 -3.57 1.84
C LEU A 121 9.61 -3.94 2.54
N MET A 122 10.09 -5.15 2.28
CA MET A 122 11.35 -5.66 2.79
C MET A 122 12.17 -6.21 1.64
N ILE A 123 13.46 -5.89 1.62
CA ILE A 123 14.41 -6.34 0.59
C ILE A 123 15.63 -6.90 1.29
N SER A 124 15.90 -8.19 1.07
CA SER A 124 17.11 -8.86 1.52
C SER A 124 17.97 -9.23 0.33
N VAL A 125 19.22 -8.74 0.31
CA VAL A 125 20.16 -8.93 -0.78
C VAL A 125 21.38 -9.66 -0.24
N PRO A 126 21.77 -10.81 -0.82
CA PRO A 126 22.97 -11.53 -0.42
C PRO A 126 24.24 -10.75 -0.81
N SER A 127 25.34 -11.01 -0.11
CA SER A 127 26.65 -10.49 -0.49
C SER A 127 27.05 -10.99 -1.89
N GLY A 128 27.69 -10.13 -2.66
CA GLY A 128 28.11 -10.46 -4.03
C GLY A 128 27.09 -10.10 -5.12
N ALA A 129 25.90 -9.59 -4.77
CA ALA A 129 24.96 -9.10 -5.77
C ALA A 129 25.58 -7.93 -6.58
N PRO A 130 25.48 -7.93 -7.93
CA PRO A 130 26.19 -6.95 -8.78
C PRO A 130 25.97 -5.49 -8.40
N GLY A 131 24.73 -5.10 -8.05
CA GLY A 131 24.39 -3.73 -7.67
C GLY A 131 24.65 -3.38 -6.21
N LEU A 132 24.87 -4.39 -5.34
CA LEU A 132 25.08 -4.23 -3.91
C LEU A 132 25.97 -5.35 -3.35
N THR A 133 27.26 -5.26 -3.63
CA THR A 133 28.24 -6.33 -3.32
C THR A 133 28.39 -6.63 -1.82
N SER A 134 28.09 -5.67 -0.94
CA SER A 134 28.06 -5.87 0.50
C SER A 134 26.85 -6.66 1.01
N GLY A 135 25.82 -6.83 0.17
CA GLY A 135 24.51 -7.28 0.61
C GLY A 135 23.79 -6.25 1.49
N THR A 136 22.63 -6.62 2.04
CA THR A 136 21.89 -5.80 3.01
C THR A 136 22.18 -6.24 4.45
N ARG A 137 21.92 -5.32 5.39
CA ARG A 137 21.87 -5.59 6.84
C ARG A 137 20.44 -5.39 7.33
N PRO A 138 20.04 -5.98 8.46
CA PRO A 138 18.74 -5.72 9.08
C PRO A 138 18.67 -4.27 9.59
N GLU A 139 18.11 -3.39 8.78
CA GLU A 139 17.93 -1.97 9.09
C GLU A 139 16.54 -1.53 8.60
N SER A 140 15.99 -0.48 9.21
CA SER A 140 14.73 0.14 8.78
C SER A 140 15.00 1.51 8.16
N CYS A 141 14.25 1.83 7.11
CA CYS A 141 14.28 3.11 6.43
C CYS A 141 12.92 3.79 6.55
N SER A 142 12.88 5.07 6.97
CA SER A 142 11.65 5.85 7.10
C SER A 142 11.32 6.67 5.85
N LYS A 143 12.19 6.66 4.83
CA LYS A 143 11.97 7.43 3.61
C LYS A 143 10.75 6.92 2.83
N PRO A 144 9.91 7.80 2.28
CA PRO A 144 8.79 7.39 1.44
C PRO A 144 9.30 6.82 0.12
N VAL A 145 8.87 5.61 -0.21
CA VAL A 145 9.25 4.93 -1.45
C VAL A 145 8.00 4.41 -2.18
N SER A 146 8.05 4.38 -3.51
CA SER A 146 6.99 3.83 -4.34
C SER A 146 7.31 2.41 -4.77
N LEU A 147 6.29 1.56 -4.95
CA LEU A 147 6.44 0.23 -5.55
C LEU A 147 6.96 0.28 -6.99
N LEU A 148 6.83 1.42 -7.70
CA LEU A 148 7.46 1.67 -8.99
C LEU A 148 8.99 1.53 -8.93
N SER A 149 9.59 1.72 -7.76
CA SER A 149 11.02 1.56 -7.52
C SER A 149 11.49 0.11 -7.51
N LEU A 150 10.61 -0.88 -7.36
CA LEU A 150 11.00 -2.29 -7.29
C LEU A 150 11.69 -2.76 -8.56
N PHE A 151 11.09 -2.51 -9.72
CA PHE A 151 11.63 -3.00 -10.98
C PHE A 151 13.04 -2.45 -11.31
N PRO A 152 13.27 -1.10 -11.27
CA PRO A 152 14.62 -0.57 -11.51
C PRO A 152 15.64 -1.01 -10.45
N THR A 153 15.19 -1.21 -9.20
CA THR A 153 16.07 -1.75 -8.14
C THR A 153 16.50 -3.18 -8.45
N LEU A 154 15.58 -4.05 -8.84
CA LEU A 154 15.87 -5.44 -9.17
C LEU A 154 16.78 -5.56 -10.41
N LEU A 155 16.58 -4.74 -11.44
CA LEU A 155 17.49 -4.69 -12.59
C LEU A 155 18.91 -4.36 -12.13
N GLN A 156 19.07 -3.32 -11.33
CA GLN A 156 20.39 -2.90 -10.86
C GLN A 156 21.02 -3.93 -9.92
N LEU A 157 20.26 -4.55 -9.03
CA LEU A 157 20.73 -5.63 -8.15
C LEU A 157 21.20 -6.86 -8.95
N SER A 158 20.58 -7.11 -10.09
CA SER A 158 20.93 -8.23 -10.99
C SER A 158 22.03 -7.88 -12.01
N GLY A 159 22.59 -6.66 -11.96
CA GLY A 159 23.60 -6.20 -12.93
C GLY A 159 23.06 -5.99 -14.35
N LEU A 160 21.76 -5.85 -14.49
CA LEU A 160 21.10 -5.59 -15.76
C LEU A 160 21.05 -4.07 -16.04
N PRO A 161 21.04 -3.65 -17.32
CA PRO A 161 21.01 -2.25 -17.68
C PRO A 161 19.70 -1.59 -17.24
N SER A 162 19.79 -0.35 -16.75
CA SER A 162 18.62 0.48 -16.49
C SER A 162 17.88 0.82 -17.79
N ARG A 163 16.59 1.07 -17.69
CA ARG A 163 15.76 1.49 -18.80
C ARG A 163 15.16 2.87 -18.50
N LYS A 164 15.07 3.72 -19.52
CA LYS A 164 14.57 5.09 -19.39
C LYS A 164 13.05 5.16 -19.19
N GLU A 165 12.35 4.08 -19.53
CA GLU A 165 10.89 3.97 -19.46
C GLU A 165 10.38 3.69 -18.03
N HIS A 166 11.28 3.54 -17.06
CA HIS A 166 10.87 3.31 -15.66
C HIS A 166 10.75 4.64 -14.92
N ASP A 167 9.58 4.86 -14.34
CA ASP A 167 9.26 6.09 -13.61
C ASP A 167 9.81 6.12 -12.17
N GLY A 168 10.10 4.96 -11.59
CA GLY A 168 10.60 4.86 -10.21
C GLY A 168 12.12 4.98 -10.11
N PRO A 169 12.66 5.68 -9.10
CA PRO A 169 14.09 5.65 -8.79
C PRO A 169 14.48 4.31 -8.18
N SER A 170 15.74 3.88 -8.41
CA SER A 170 16.27 2.68 -7.74
C SER A 170 16.46 2.92 -6.23
N LEU A 171 16.13 1.93 -5.41
CA LEU A 171 16.30 1.95 -3.95
C LEU A 171 17.73 1.62 -3.49
N ILE A 172 18.66 1.38 -4.38
CA ILE A 172 20.07 1.05 -4.04
C ILE A 172 20.69 2.08 -3.07
N PRO A 173 20.50 3.40 -3.22
CA PRO A 173 21.03 4.37 -2.24
C PRO A 173 20.52 4.09 -0.82
N LEU A 174 19.22 3.82 -0.66
CA LEU A 174 18.60 3.53 0.64
C LEU A 174 18.99 2.15 1.16
N LEU A 175 19.19 1.15 0.31
CA LEU A 175 19.70 -0.16 0.71
C LEU A 175 21.15 -0.11 1.19
N LYS A 176 21.95 0.87 0.75
CA LYS A 176 23.32 1.14 1.23
C LYS A 176 23.35 1.94 2.52
N ASN A 177 22.47 2.91 2.64
CA ASN A 177 22.36 3.81 3.77
C ASN A 177 20.88 4.26 3.92
N PRO A 178 20.13 3.76 4.92
CA PRO A 178 18.72 4.15 5.13
C PRO A 178 18.50 5.64 5.31
N ASP A 179 19.54 6.38 5.77
CA ASP A 179 19.51 7.83 6.00
C ASP A 179 20.06 8.63 4.80
N ALA A 180 20.31 7.98 3.66
CA ALA A 180 20.78 8.67 2.46
C ALA A 180 19.81 9.80 2.06
N ASP A 181 20.35 10.83 1.42
CA ASP A 181 19.53 11.87 0.80
C ASP A 181 18.58 11.23 -0.21
N TRP A 182 17.28 11.54 -0.06
CA TRP A 182 16.21 10.95 -0.85
C TRP A 182 15.24 12.04 -1.33
N PRO A 183 15.52 12.69 -2.47
CA PRO A 183 14.73 13.82 -2.96
C PRO A 183 13.44 13.38 -3.67
N HIS A 184 12.86 12.24 -3.28
CA HIS A 184 11.68 11.66 -3.91
C HIS A 184 10.54 11.54 -2.90
N ALA A 185 9.32 11.63 -3.40
CA ALA A 185 8.10 11.27 -2.68
C ALA A 185 7.48 10.01 -3.31
N ALA A 186 6.64 9.32 -2.55
CA ALA A 186 5.88 8.21 -3.10
C ALA A 186 4.55 8.72 -3.66
N VAL A 187 4.33 8.53 -4.95
CA VAL A 187 3.10 8.93 -5.64
C VAL A 187 2.24 7.71 -5.91
N THR A 188 0.96 7.81 -5.58
CA THR A 188 -0.05 6.78 -5.90
C THR A 188 -1.14 7.41 -6.77
N TYR A 189 -1.34 6.84 -7.95
CA TYR A 189 -2.42 7.23 -8.85
C TYR A 189 -3.75 6.63 -8.37
N LEU A 190 -4.83 7.38 -8.53
CA LEU A 190 -6.18 6.90 -8.27
C LEU A 190 -6.88 6.53 -9.58
N ALA A 191 -8.02 5.85 -9.45
CA ALA A 191 -8.79 5.39 -10.61
C ALA A 191 -9.31 6.51 -11.50
N ASP A 192 -9.53 7.70 -10.92
CA ASP A 192 -9.99 8.87 -11.69
C ASP A 192 -8.77 9.64 -12.22
N PRO A 193 -8.58 9.77 -13.53
CA PRO A 193 -7.49 10.56 -14.11
C PRO A 193 -7.45 11.97 -13.53
N GLY A 194 -6.27 12.45 -13.15
CA GLY A 194 -6.09 13.71 -12.44
C GLY A 194 -6.12 13.58 -10.90
N SER A 195 -6.51 12.42 -10.36
CA SER A 195 -6.50 12.18 -8.91
C SER A 195 -5.26 11.37 -8.52
N TYR A 196 -4.58 11.79 -7.44
CA TYR A 196 -3.37 11.13 -6.93
C TYR A 196 -3.16 11.42 -5.45
N SER A 197 -2.28 10.67 -4.80
CA SER A 197 -1.73 11.03 -3.51
C SER A 197 -0.20 11.09 -3.55
N VAL A 198 0.37 11.98 -2.74
CA VAL A 198 1.81 12.17 -2.58
C VAL A 198 2.16 11.96 -1.11
N SER A 199 3.00 10.97 -0.83
CA SER A 199 3.54 10.73 0.50
C SER A 199 4.96 11.27 0.57
N GLY A 200 5.16 12.33 1.36
CA GLY A 200 6.46 12.83 1.78
C GLY A 200 6.90 12.19 3.11
N GLU A 201 7.98 12.67 3.71
CA GLU A 201 8.50 12.14 4.98
C GLU A 201 7.60 12.48 6.17
N GLU A 202 7.02 13.67 6.19
CA GLU A 202 6.25 14.21 7.32
C GLU A 202 4.80 14.51 6.93
N MET A 203 4.59 14.90 5.68
CA MET A 203 3.31 15.37 5.19
C MET A 203 2.83 14.50 4.04
N ARG A 204 1.51 14.42 3.89
CA ARG A 204 0.87 13.68 2.83
C ARG A 204 -0.25 14.50 2.20
N LEU A 205 -0.25 14.56 0.86
CA LEU A 205 -1.24 15.25 0.06
C LEU A 205 -2.11 14.23 -0.70
N ILE A 206 -3.41 14.46 -0.72
CA ILE A 206 -4.34 13.81 -1.64
C ILE A 206 -4.95 14.91 -2.52
N HIS A 207 -4.86 14.73 -3.82
CA HIS A 207 -5.42 15.64 -4.81
C HIS A 207 -6.48 14.91 -5.64
N TYR A 208 -7.62 15.54 -5.81
CA TYR A 208 -8.73 15.04 -6.61
C TYR A 208 -8.82 15.77 -7.93
N SER A 209 -9.30 15.10 -8.97
CA SER A 209 -9.38 15.62 -10.35
C SER A 209 -10.21 16.92 -10.50
N ASN A 210 -11.08 17.22 -9.53
CA ASN A 210 -11.85 18.46 -9.49
C ASN A 210 -11.13 19.62 -8.75
N GLY A 211 -9.87 19.40 -8.32
CA GLY A 211 -9.06 20.39 -7.60
C GLY A 211 -9.24 20.40 -6.08
N GLU A 212 -10.12 19.57 -5.53
CA GLU A 212 -10.23 19.39 -4.09
C GLU A 212 -8.99 18.67 -3.52
N GLU A 213 -8.64 18.94 -2.25
CA GLU A 213 -7.44 18.38 -1.64
C GLU A 213 -7.66 18.00 -0.17
N GLU A 214 -6.85 17.04 0.27
CA GLU A 214 -6.62 16.71 1.67
C GLU A 214 -5.12 16.81 1.96
N LEU A 215 -4.74 17.30 3.14
CA LEU A 215 -3.36 17.39 3.58
C LEU A 215 -3.26 16.92 5.03
N TYR A 216 -2.27 16.10 5.32
CA TYR A 216 -2.07 15.52 6.64
C TYR A 216 -0.63 15.61 7.11
N ASP A 217 -0.42 15.93 8.39
CA ASP A 217 0.85 15.76 9.09
C ASP A 217 0.91 14.32 9.64
N ILE A 218 1.53 13.41 8.91
CA ILE A 218 1.55 11.98 9.26
C ILE A 218 2.47 11.61 10.42
N ARG A 219 3.21 12.57 10.98
CA ARG A 219 3.96 12.42 12.22
C ARG A 219 3.09 12.69 13.43
N ALA A 220 2.34 13.79 13.40
CA ALA A 220 1.43 14.19 14.47
C ALA A 220 0.11 13.41 14.40
N ASP A 221 -0.35 13.14 13.19
CA ASP A 221 -1.60 12.44 12.89
C ASP A 221 -1.37 11.26 11.93
N PRO A 222 -0.90 10.10 12.43
CA PRO A 222 -0.59 8.94 11.61
C PRO A 222 -1.83 8.27 10.99
N TYR A 223 -3.03 8.66 11.42
CA TYR A 223 -4.30 8.11 10.97
C TYR A 223 -5.06 9.01 9.99
N GLU A 224 -4.49 10.19 9.68
CA GLU A 224 -5.11 11.13 8.73
C GLU A 224 -6.49 11.63 9.19
N TRP A 225 -6.61 11.96 10.48
CA TRP A 225 -7.88 12.39 11.07
C TRP A 225 -8.23 13.85 10.78
N ASP A 226 -7.22 14.74 10.73
CA ASP A 226 -7.42 16.17 10.66
C ASP A 226 -6.91 16.73 9.34
N ASN A 227 -7.81 17.10 8.44
CA ASN A 227 -7.48 17.64 7.12
C ASN A 227 -6.99 19.09 7.21
N LEU A 228 -5.73 19.32 6.92
CA LEU A 228 -5.03 20.59 6.97
C LEU A 228 -5.02 21.35 5.63
N ALA A 229 -5.67 20.86 4.58
CA ALA A 229 -5.56 21.43 3.24
C ALA A 229 -6.04 22.87 3.13
N THR A 230 -6.96 23.31 3.99
CA THR A 230 -7.46 24.70 4.02
C THR A 230 -6.74 25.59 5.02
N ASP A 231 -5.84 25.06 5.82
CA ASP A 231 -5.09 25.84 6.82
C ASP A 231 -3.89 26.54 6.16
N ILE A 232 -3.92 27.87 6.15
CA ILE A 232 -2.88 28.71 5.54
C ILE A 232 -1.48 28.46 6.12
N ARG A 233 -1.38 27.97 7.34
CA ARG A 233 -0.10 27.67 7.99
C ARG A 233 0.66 26.55 7.29
N PHE A 234 -0.03 25.67 6.53
CA PHE A 234 0.53 24.53 5.83
C PHE A 234 0.60 24.72 4.31
N GLU A 235 0.36 25.95 3.81
CA GLU A 235 0.39 26.21 2.37
C GLU A 235 1.75 25.87 1.73
N ALA A 236 2.86 26.23 2.39
CA ALA A 236 4.19 25.93 1.88
C ALA A 236 4.48 24.42 1.76
N GLN A 237 4.04 23.63 2.75
CA GLN A 237 4.17 22.16 2.73
C GLN A 237 3.30 21.54 1.64
N ARG A 238 2.07 22.02 1.50
CA ARG A 238 1.16 21.60 0.41
C ARG A 238 1.77 21.85 -0.95
N ASP A 239 2.29 23.07 -1.19
CA ASP A 239 2.89 23.44 -2.47
C ASP A 239 4.19 22.68 -2.75
N MET A 240 4.95 22.33 -1.71
CA MET A 240 6.11 21.46 -1.84
C MET A 240 5.70 20.06 -2.33
N LEU A 241 4.64 19.48 -1.77
CA LEU A 241 4.16 18.16 -2.21
C LEU A 241 3.56 18.20 -3.61
N ARG A 242 2.90 19.28 -4.00
CA ARG A 242 2.38 19.46 -5.37
C ARG A 242 3.47 19.40 -6.45
N ARG A 243 4.74 19.68 -6.11
CA ARG A 243 5.86 19.56 -7.07
C ARG A 243 6.12 18.12 -7.52
N PHE A 244 5.62 17.14 -6.79
CA PHE A 244 5.67 15.72 -7.15
C PHE A 244 4.42 15.27 -7.90
N ALA A 245 3.49 16.18 -8.22
CA ALA A 245 2.29 15.86 -8.97
C ALA A 245 2.65 15.23 -10.32
N PRO A 246 1.94 14.18 -10.74
CA PRO A 246 2.08 13.64 -12.09
C PRO A 246 1.77 14.69 -13.14
N SER A 247 2.58 14.77 -14.20
CA SER A 247 2.34 15.67 -15.33
C SER A 247 1.40 15.07 -16.39
N GLU A 248 1.25 13.74 -16.37
CA GLU A 248 0.47 13.01 -17.35
C GLU A 248 -0.42 11.96 -16.66
N PHE A 249 -1.59 11.77 -17.19
CA PHE A 249 -2.54 10.75 -16.76
C PHE A 249 -3.03 9.97 -17.98
N ALA A 250 -3.07 8.64 -17.87
CA ALA A 250 -3.70 7.83 -18.90
C ALA A 250 -5.19 8.17 -18.98
N GLU A 251 -5.70 8.21 -20.19
CA GLU A 251 -7.15 8.31 -20.40
C GLU A 251 -7.86 7.11 -19.78
N LYS A 252 -9.02 7.36 -19.20
CA LYS A 252 -9.86 6.28 -18.70
C LYS A 252 -10.33 5.46 -19.90
N PRO A 253 -9.98 4.16 -20.00
CA PRO A 253 -10.44 3.36 -21.10
C PRO A 253 -11.97 3.29 -21.09
N GLU A 254 -12.60 3.49 -22.23
CA GLU A 254 -14.01 3.18 -22.39
C GLU A 254 -14.20 1.67 -22.13
N ALA A 255 -15.08 1.34 -21.19
CA ALA A 255 -15.45 -0.06 -20.97
C ALA A 255 -16.23 -0.54 -22.19
N THR A 256 -15.56 -1.25 -23.10
CA THR A 256 -16.22 -1.91 -24.22
C THR A 256 -16.63 -3.32 -23.82
N LEU A 257 -17.70 -3.85 -24.43
CA LEU A 257 -18.12 -5.24 -24.21
C LEU A 257 -16.97 -6.22 -24.51
N GLU A 258 -16.09 -5.88 -25.47
CA GLU A 258 -14.89 -6.66 -25.81
C GLU A 258 -13.84 -6.68 -24.69
N SER A 259 -13.67 -5.57 -23.95
CA SER A 259 -12.76 -5.55 -22.81
C SER A 259 -13.29 -6.36 -21.62
N LEU A 260 -14.61 -6.54 -21.52
CA LEU A 260 -15.23 -7.38 -20.50
C LEU A 260 -15.13 -8.88 -20.88
N THR A 261 -15.23 -9.23 -22.17
CA THR A 261 -15.09 -10.62 -22.64
C THR A 261 -13.68 -11.16 -22.52
N LEU A 262 -12.65 -10.34 -22.57
CA LEU A 262 -11.26 -10.74 -22.32
C LEU A 262 -10.98 -11.04 -20.83
N LEU A 263 -11.84 -10.56 -19.92
CA LEU A 263 -11.77 -10.81 -18.48
C LEU A 263 -12.70 -11.96 -18.05
N ASP A 264 -13.59 -12.41 -18.93
CA ASP A 264 -14.45 -13.59 -18.72
C ASP A 264 -13.66 -14.89 -18.94
N TRP A 265 -12.74 -15.16 -18.03
CA TRP A 265 -12.21 -16.50 -17.87
C TRP A 265 -13.30 -17.37 -17.24
N HIS A 266 -13.94 -18.22 -18.03
CA HIS A 266 -14.88 -19.24 -17.56
C HIS A 266 -14.17 -20.59 -17.48
N PRO A 267 -13.70 -21.03 -16.29
CA PRO A 267 -13.09 -22.36 -16.14
C PRO A 267 -14.10 -23.51 -16.22
N ALA A 268 -15.39 -23.22 -16.38
CA ALA A 268 -16.45 -24.22 -16.23
C ALA A 268 -16.88 -24.92 -17.55
N LYS A 269 -16.20 -24.65 -18.67
CA LYS A 269 -16.57 -25.28 -19.94
C LYS A 269 -15.71 -26.48 -20.38
N ASP A 270 -14.64 -26.80 -19.65
CA ASP A 270 -13.71 -27.87 -20.03
C ASP A 270 -13.63 -28.99 -18.99
N VAL A 271 -14.72 -29.29 -18.30
CA VAL A 271 -14.85 -30.50 -17.49
C VAL A 271 -16.03 -31.30 -18.01
N GLU A 272 -15.81 -32.01 -19.11
CA GLU A 272 -16.48 -33.27 -19.43
C GLU A 272 -15.52 -34.46 -19.24
#